data_260fc8d466523bfed03b40fe4c8b1f91
#
_entry.id   260fc8d466523bfed03b40fe4c8b1f91
#
_cell.length_a   1.000
_cell.length_b   1.000
_cell.length_c   1.000
_cell.angle_alpha   90.00
_cell.angle_beta   90.00
_cell.angle_gamma   90.00
#
_symmetry.space_group_name_H-M   'P 1'
#
loop_
_entity.id
_entity.type
_entity.pdbx_description
1 polymer ?
#
loop_
_entity_poly.entity_id
_entity_poly.type
_entity_poly.pdbx_seq_one_letter_code
_entity_poly.pdbx_strand_id
1 'polypeptide(L)'
;GGKIGLIEAAANNTLLLDEVNSMPLSLQAKLLRVLETKAVIPVGSVKPRAVNFRLICASNVALAQCVKEGTFRMNLYYRLNVIPITIPPLRERREDITPLADYFLDHFCQKYGLQKEFSSRVYQILNHYKWPGNIRELRNLVEHMVVMSESSVVKINQIPTGMLQLEPPSPESGPECLNEE
;
A
#
# COMPACT_ATOMS: atom_id res chain seq x y z
N GLY A 1 -11.01 33.63 17.13
CA GLY A 1 -9.76 33.09 16.69
C GLY A 1 -9.97 32.08 15.56
N GLY A 2 -9.29 32.30 14.41
CA GLY A 2 -9.34 31.37 13.27
C GLY A 2 -8.69 30.02 13.62
N LYS A 3 -9.17 28.95 12.99
CA LYS A 3 -8.58 27.61 13.13
C LYS A 3 -7.23 27.56 12.41
N ILE A 4 -6.18 27.04 13.08
CA ILE A 4 -4.86 26.85 12.48
C ILE A 4 -4.96 25.83 11.35
N GLY A 5 -4.38 26.16 10.16
CA GLY A 5 -4.35 25.26 9.02
C GLY A 5 -3.33 24.13 9.20
N LEU A 6 -3.53 22.99 8.51
CA LEU A 6 -2.66 21.81 8.65
C LEU A 6 -1.19 22.08 8.31
N ILE A 7 -0.92 22.90 7.30
CA ILE A 7 0.47 23.26 6.92
C ILE A 7 1.12 24.12 8.01
N GLU A 8 0.38 25.05 8.60
CA GLU A 8 0.86 25.89 9.71
C GLU A 8 1.09 25.04 10.97
N ALA A 9 0.20 24.07 11.25
CA ALA A 9 0.33 23.13 12.36
C ALA A 9 1.56 22.19 12.20
N ALA A 10 1.97 21.92 10.96
CA ALA A 10 3.14 21.12 10.65
C ALA A 10 4.46 21.91 10.71
N ALA A 11 4.44 23.19 11.09
CA ALA A 11 5.65 24.00 11.18
C ALA A 11 6.72 23.35 12.08
N ASN A 12 7.94 23.27 11.57
CA ASN A 12 9.10 22.61 12.18
C ASN A 12 8.96 21.08 12.40
N ASN A 13 7.97 20.46 11.78
CA ASN A 13 7.69 19.03 11.83
C ASN A 13 7.65 18.42 10.41
N THR A 14 7.18 17.17 10.33
CA THR A 14 6.97 16.48 9.04
C THR A 14 5.49 16.52 8.67
N LEU A 15 5.20 16.94 7.44
CA LEU A 15 3.88 16.88 6.82
C LEU A 15 3.84 15.68 5.86
N LEU A 16 2.96 14.74 6.10
CA LEU A 16 2.66 13.65 5.17
C LEU A 16 1.42 14.02 4.34
N LEU A 17 1.56 13.97 3.03
CA LEU A 17 0.44 14.07 2.08
C LEU A 17 0.25 12.70 1.42
N ASP A 18 -0.82 12.03 1.78
CA ASP A 18 -1.20 10.74 1.18
C ASP A 18 -2.08 10.97 -0.05
N GLU A 19 -1.98 10.04 -1.03
CA GLU A 19 -2.72 10.09 -2.31
C GLU A 19 -2.61 11.45 -3.01
N VAL A 20 -1.41 12.03 -3.07
CA VAL A 20 -1.17 13.36 -3.64
C VAL A 20 -1.62 13.47 -5.10
N ASN A 21 -1.67 12.35 -5.84
CA ASN A 21 -2.22 12.25 -7.19
C ASN A 21 -3.70 12.63 -7.29
N SER A 22 -4.47 12.44 -6.22
CA SER A 22 -5.91 12.75 -6.17
C SER A 22 -6.20 14.22 -5.84
N MET A 23 -5.15 15.04 -5.63
CA MET A 23 -5.29 16.46 -5.30
C MET A 23 -5.81 17.25 -6.50
N PRO A 24 -6.86 18.06 -6.37
CA PRO A 24 -7.34 18.94 -7.45
C PRO A 24 -6.27 19.93 -7.94
N LEU A 25 -6.23 20.21 -9.24
CA LEU A 25 -5.25 21.12 -9.86
C LEU A 25 -5.17 22.51 -9.20
N SER A 26 -6.29 22.99 -8.67
CA SER A 26 -6.33 24.27 -7.93
C SER A 26 -5.57 24.21 -6.60
N LEU A 27 -5.62 23.07 -5.90
CA LEU A 27 -4.86 22.85 -4.66
C LEU A 27 -3.40 22.55 -4.94
N GLN A 28 -3.08 21.87 -6.05
CA GLN A 28 -1.71 21.66 -6.49
C GLN A 28 -0.98 23.00 -6.70
N ALA A 29 -1.65 24.00 -7.29
CA ALA A 29 -1.08 25.34 -7.47
C ALA A 29 -0.79 26.04 -6.13
N LYS A 30 -1.70 25.87 -5.15
CA LYS A 30 -1.51 26.44 -3.80
C LYS A 30 -0.36 25.75 -3.07
N LEU A 31 -0.28 24.42 -3.16
CA LEU A 31 0.83 23.66 -2.56
C LEU A 31 2.16 24.08 -3.16
N LEU A 32 2.25 24.17 -4.50
CA LEU A 32 3.47 24.63 -5.17
C LEU A 32 3.93 25.98 -4.64
N ARG A 33 3.00 26.96 -4.55
CA ARG A 33 3.32 28.28 -3.99
C ARG A 33 3.88 28.20 -2.58
N VAL A 34 3.30 27.37 -1.70
CA VAL A 34 3.81 27.19 -0.32
C VAL A 34 5.22 26.60 -0.32
N LEU A 35 5.49 25.62 -1.19
CA LEU A 35 6.79 24.97 -1.30
C LEU A 35 7.87 25.94 -1.83
N GLU A 36 7.50 26.90 -2.69
CA GLU A 36 8.38 27.91 -3.24
C GLU A 36 8.64 29.05 -2.26
N THR A 37 7.56 29.62 -1.70
CA THR A 37 7.65 30.83 -0.86
C THR A 37 7.95 30.54 0.61
N LYS A 38 7.83 29.26 1.05
CA LYS A 38 7.93 28.86 2.44
C LYS A 38 7.00 29.67 3.36
N ALA A 39 5.82 30.04 2.85
CA ALA A 39 4.86 30.84 3.57
C ALA A 39 3.41 30.42 3.25
N VAL A 40 2.53 30.55 4.21
CA VAL A 40 1.07 30.35 4.08
C VAL A 40 0.34 31.64 4.42
N ILE A 41 -0.81 31.84 3.78
CA ILE A 41 -1.72 32.93 4.14
C ILE A 41 -2.94 32.28 4.79
N PRO A 42 -3.17 32.46 6.09
CA PRO A 42 -4.33 31.91 6.77
C PRO A 42 -5.64 32.46 6.21
N VAL A 43 -6.71 31.66 6.27
CA VAL A 43 -8.05 32.12 5.84
C VAL A 43 -8.47 33.32 6.67
N GLY A 44 -8.93 34.40 5.99
CA GLY A 44 -9.30 35.67 6.63
C GLY A 44 -8.12 36.58 6.99
N SER A 45 -6.89 36.23 6.57
CA SER A 45 -5.69 37.07 6.72
C SER A 45 -5.11 37.43 5.37
N VAL A 46 -4.47 38.60 5.29
CA VAL A 46 -3.66 39.01 4.15
C VAL A 46 -2.15 38.91 4.42
N LYS A 47 -1.77 38.66 5.69
CA LYS A 47 -0.38 38.59 6.09
C LYS A 47 0.16 37.16 5.94
N PRO A 48 1.24 36.96 5.16
CA PRO A 48 1.88 35.66 5.04
C PRO A 48 2.57 35.30 6.37
N ARG A 49 2.54 34.02 6.71
CA ARG A 49 3.27 33.42 7.85
C ARG A 49 4.30 32.47 7.30
N ALA A 50 5.56 32.63 7.71
CA ALA A 50 6.61 31.70 7.33
C ALA A 50 6.35 30.32 7.92
N VAL A 51 6.55 29.26 7.12
CA VAL A 51 6.44 27.87 7.53
C VAL A 51 7.66 27.10 7.04
N ASN A 52 8.25 26.30 7.90
CA ASN A 52 9.28 25.36 7.53
C ASN A 52 8.82 23.97 7.98
N PHE A 53 8.82 23.00 7.07
CA PHE A 53 8.43 21.63 7.35
C PHE A 53 9.13 20.66 6.39
N ARG A 54 9.32 19.44 6.83
CA ARG A 54 9.70 18.33 5.94
C ARG A 54 8.43 17.80 5.28
N LEU A 55 8.45 17.66 3.95
CA LEU A 55 7.33 17.10 3.19
C LEU A 55 7.63 15.66 2.79
N ILE A 56 6.69 14.77 3.04
CA ILE A 56 6.64 13.41 2.50
C ILE A 56 5.33 13.30 1.71
N CYS A 57 5.41 12.81 0.48
CA CYS A 57 4.23 12.56 -0.35
C CYS A 57 4.14 11.09 -0.69
N ALA A 58 2.93 10.54 -0.63
CA ALA A 58 2.63 9.20 -1.10
C ALA A 58 1.65 9.28 -2.28
N SER A 59 1.80 8.36 -3.22
CA SER A 59 0.93 8.22 -4.39
C SER A 59 0.77 6.74 -4.71
N ASN A 60 -0.43 6.32 -5.05
CA ASN A 60 -0.75 4.96 -5.47
C ASN A 60 -0.58 4.74 -6.99
N VAL A 61 -0.26 5.81 -7.73
CA VAL A 61 0.07 5.78 -9.16
C VAL A 61 1.34 6.58 -9.44
N ALA A 62 1.99 6.31 -10.57
CA ALA A 62 3.16 7.06 -11.00
C ALA A 62 2.77 8.51 -11.34
N LEU A 63 3.26 9.50 -10.58
CA LEU A 63 2.95 10.91 -10.82
C LEU A 63 3.37 11.38 -12.23
N ALA A 64 4.42 10.79 -12.81
CA ALA A 64 4.82 11.06 -14.20
C ALA A 64 3.71 10.72 -15.21
N GLN A 65 2.90 9.69 -14.93
CA GLN A 65 1.75 9.34 -15.75
C GLN A 65 0.63 10.39 -15.59
N CYS A 66 0.34 10.81 -14.35
CA CYS A 66 -0.62 11.89 -14.09
C CYS A 66 -0.24 13.21 -14.76
N VAL A 67 1.05 13.50 -14.89
CA VAL A 67 1.54 14.68 -15.65
C VAL A 67 1.22 14.56 -17.14
N LYS A 68 1.44 13.37 -17.75
CA LYS A 68 1.11 13.13 -19.17
C LYS A 68 -0.39 13.24 -19.43
N GLU A 69 -1.20 12.81 -18.49
CA GLU A 69 -2.68 12.87 -18.55
C GLU A 69 -3.24 14.27 -18.22
N GLY A 70 -2.38 15.23 -17.83
CA GLY A 70 -2.80 16.58 -17.47
C GLY A 70 -3.51 16.69 -16.11
N THR A 71 -3.56 15.63 -15.31
CA THR A 71 -4.19 15.60 -13.98
C THR A 71 -3.24 16.07 -12.88
N PHE A 72 -1.93 16.16 -13.18
CA PHE A 72 -0.92 16.63 -12.24
C PHE A 72 -0.01 17.67 -12.89
N ARG A 73 0.29 18.75 -12.17
CA ARG A 73 1.13 19.86 -12.69
C ARG A 73 2.59 19.46 -12.76
N MET A 74 3.22 19.66 -13.90
CA MET A 74 4.64 19.34 -14.14
C MET A 74 5.57 20.06 -13.13
N ASN A 75 5.33 21.32 -12.83
CA ASN A 75 6.17 22.08 -11.90
C ASN A 75 6.08 21.52 -10.47
N LEU A 76 4.90 21.09 -10.03
CA LEU A 76 4.73 20.45 -8.73
C LEU A 76 5.41 19.08 -8.71
N TYR A 77 5.28 18.30 -9.79
CA TYR A 77 5.96 17.01 -9.92
C TYR A 77 7.47 17.15 -9.69
N TYR A 78 8.14 18.04 -10.38
CA TYR A 78 9.60 18.25 -10.19
C TYR A 78 9.96 18.74 -8.79
N ARG A 79 9.07 19.47 -8.13
CA ARG A 79 9.30 19.94 -6.76
C ARG A 79 9.15 18.84 -5.71
N LEU A 80 8.30 17.85 -5.97
CA LEU A 80 8.07 16.69 -5.08
C LEU A 80 9.03 15.54 -5.37
N ASN A 81 9.37 15.28 -6.62
CA ASN A 81 10.14 14.12 -7.05
C ASN A 81 11.66 14.32 -6.91
N VAL A 82 12.10 14.75 -5.72
CA VAL A 82 13.53 14.97 -5.43
C VAL A 82 14.20 13.65 -5.01
N ILE A 83 13.55 12.88 -4.15
CA ILE A 83 14.04 11.57 -3.69
C ILE A 83 12.89 10.58 -3.83
N PRO A 84 12.73 9.93 -4.98
CA PRO A 84 11.68 8.95 -5.19
C PRO A 84 12.02 7.63 -4.48
N ILE A 85 11.04 7.07 -3.76
CA ILE A 85 11.09 5.74 -3.17
C ILE A 85 9.94 4.95 -3.75
N THR A 86 10.25 3.87 -4.46
CA THR A 86 9.25 2.96 -5.01
C THR A 86 9.12 1.75 -4.10
N ILE A 87 7.92 1.48 -3.62
CA ILE A 87 7.60 0.29 -2.84
C ILE A 87 7.04 -0.76 -3.80
N PRO A 88 7.73 -1.90 -4.03
CA PRO A 88 7.24 -2.92 -4.93
C PRO A 88 5.95 -3.56 -4.37
N PRO A 89 5.03 -3.99 -5.23
CA PRO A 89 3.84 -4.71 -4.81
C PRO A 89 4.21 -6.08 -4.23
N LEU A 90 3.31 -6.65 -3.41
CA LEU A 90 3.57 -7.90 -2.68
C LEU A 90 3.92 -9.08 -3.60
N ARG A 91 3.35 -9.13 -4.82
CA ARG A 91 3.68 -10.15 -5.84
C ARG A 91 5.13 -10.12 -6.32
N GLU A 92 5.84 -9.00 -6.13
CA GLU A 92 7.27 -8.83 -6.51
C GLU A 92 8.22 -9.06 -5.33
N ARG A 93 7.67 -9.29 -4.11
CA ARG A 93 8.41 -9.61 -2.90
C ARG A 93 7.74 -10.79 -2.17
N ARG A 94 7.69 -11.92 -2.86
CA ARG A 94 6.95 -13.11 -2.39
C ARG A 94 7.50 -13.68 -1.09
N GLU A 95 8.78 -13.48 -0.83
CA GLU A 95 9.45 -13.85 0.42
C GLU A 95 8.81 -13.19 1.67
N ASP A 96 8.17 -12.04 1.49
CA ASP A 96 7.49 -11.34 2.58
C ASP A 96 6.10 -11.93 2.90
N ILE A 97 5.50 -12.73 1.99
CA ILE A 97 4.11 -13.19 2.15
C ILE A 97 3.96 -14.06 3.38
N THR A 98 4.81 -15.07 3.56
CA THR A 98 4.73 -15.98 4.70
C THR A 98 4.98 -15.26 6.02
N PRO A 99 6.06 -14.47 6.20
CA PRO A 99 6.26 -13.71 7.44
C PRO A 99 5.13 -12.74 7.77
N LEU A 100 4.54 -12.09 6.75
CA LEU A 100 3.40 -11.20 6.95
C LEU A 100 2.13 -11.96 7.33
N ALA A 101 1.89 -13.14 6.72
CA ALA A 101 0.75 -13.98 7.06
C ALA A 101 0.84 -14.46 8.51
N ASP A 102 2.01 -14.89 8.96
CA ASP A 102 2.26 -15.31 10.34
C ASP A 102 2.08 -14.15 11.33
N TYR A 103 2.63 -12.99 11.00
CA TYR A 103 2.45 -11.78 11.81
C TYR A 103 0.97 -11.42 11.97
N PHE A 104 0.19 -11.44 10.89
CA PHE A 104 -1.24 -11.15 10.97
C PHE A 104 -2.02 -12.25 11.69
N LEU A 105 -1.64 -13.53 11.51
CA LEU A 105 -2.24 -14.65 12.24
C LEU A 105 -2.09 -14.44 13.74
N ASP A 106 -0.87 -14.21 14.22
CA ASP A 106 -0.58 -13.96 15.63
C ASP A 106 -1.32 -12.73 16.16
N HIS A 107 -1.29 -11.63 15.38
CA HIS A 107 -2.00 -10.41 15.74
C HIS A 107 -3.51 -10.63 15.95
N PHE A 108 -4.17 -11.34 15.02
CA PHE A 108 -5.60 -11.59 15.13
C PHE A 108 -5.93 -12.67 16.15
N CYS A 109 -5.08 -13.67 16.33
CA CYS A 109 -5.21 -14.64 17.41
C CYS A 109 -5.20 -13.95 18.79
N GLN A 110 -4.26 -13.04 19.02
CA GLN A 110 -4.21 -12.24 20.25
C GLN A 110 -5.44 -11.32 20.38
N LYS A 111 -5.83 -10.63 19.32
CA LYS A 111 -6.98 -9.71 19.30
C LYS A 111 -8.30 -10.41 19.68
N TYR A 112 -8.49 -11.64 19.24
CA TYR A 112 -9.75 -12.39 19.44
C TYR A 112 -9.67 -13.46 20.54
N GLY A 113 -8.53 -13.63 21.21
CA GLY A 113 -8.33 -14.64 22.24
C GLY A 113 -8.38 -16.08 21.69
N LEU A 114 -7.93 -16.26 20.44
CA LEU A 114 -7.92 -17.54 19.74
C LEU A 114 -6.49 -18.09 19.64
N GLN A 115 -6.38 -19.41 19.39
CA GLN A 115 -5.14 -20.07 19.03
C GLN A 115 -5.35 -20.80 17.71
N LYS A 116 -4.71 -20.32 16.65
CA LYS A 116 -4.84 -20.84 15.30
C LYS A 116 -3.47 -21.02 14.66
N GLU A 117 -3.39 -21.95 13.73
CA GLU A 117 -2.24 -22.16 12.85
C GLU A 117 -2.70 -22.40 11.41
N PHE A 118 -1.89 -22.03 10.43
CA PHE A 118 -2.18 -22.34 9.06
C PHE A 118 -1.71 -23.73 8.68
N SER A 119 -2.53 -24.48 7.93
CA SER A 119 -2.05 -25.70 7.28
C SER A 119 -1.04 -25.36 6.19
N SER A 120 -0.12 -26.31 5.89
CA SER A 120 0.88 -26.13 4.80
C SER A 120 0.24 -25.79 3.45
N ARG A 121 -0.98 -26.27 3.19
CA ARG A 121 -1.72 -26.01 1.95
C ARG A 121 -2.17 -24.54 1.86
N VAL A 122 -2.50 -23.90 2.98
CA VAL A 122 -2.83 -22.47 3.03
C VAL A 122 -1.63 -21.64 2.59
N TYR A 123 -0.45 -21.90 3.15
CA TYR A 123 0.79 -21.19 2.75
C TYR A 123 1.10 -21.34 1.25
N GLN A 124 0.89 -22.53 0.68
CA GLN A 124 1.09 -22.72 -0.76
C GLN A 124 0.19 -21.78 -1.58
N ILE A 125 -1.08 -21.65 -1.22
CA ILE A 125 -2.02 -20.76 -1.92
C ILE A 125 -1.65 -19.30 -1.72
N LEU A 126 -1.35 -18.89 -0.48
CA LEU A 126 -0.94 -17.52 -0.18
C LEU A 126 0.27 -17.10 -1.04
N ASN A 127 1.27 -17.96 -1.18
CA ASN A 127 2.50 -17.69 -1.94
C ASN A 127 2.28 -17.65 -3.46
N HIS A 128 1.25 -18.32 -3.99
CA HIS A 128 0.96 -18.34 -5.43
C HIS A 128 0.01 -17.22 -5.88
N TYR A 129 -0.75 -16.64 -4.97
CA TYR A 129 -1.71 -15.61 -5.30
C TYR A 129 -1.04 -14.28 -5.69
N LYS A 130 -1.67 -13.49 -6.57
CA LYS A 130 -1.10 -12.26 -7.15
C LYS A 130 -1.23 -11.02 -6.24
N TRP A 131 -2.06 -11.08 -5.22
CA TRP A 131 -2.28 -10.01 -4.25
C TRP A 131 -2.56 -8.63 -4.87
N PRO A 132 -3.63 -8.45 -5.69
CA PRO A 132 -3.94 -7.16 -6.29
C PRO A 132 -4.15 -6.06 -5.24
N GLY A 133 -4.73 -6.39 -4.07
CA GLY A 133 -4.89 -5.51 -2.93
C GLY A 133 -3.68 -5.47 -1.97
N ASN A 134 -2.55 -6.10 -2.36
CA ASN A 134 -1.29 -6.10 -1.62
C ASN A 134 -1.44 -6.56 -0.15
N ILE A 135 -0.71 -5.94 0.76
CA ILE A 135 -0.73 -6.27 2.21
C ILE A 135 -2.12 -6.07 2.83
N ARG A 136 -2.89 -5.10 2.31
CA ARG A 136 -4.24 -4.82 2.82
C ARG A 136 -5.20 -5.99 2.57
N GLU A 137 -5.10 -6.60 1.40
CA GLU A 137 -5.86 -7.80 1.04
C GLU A 137 -5.41 -9.02 1.86
N LEU A 138 -4.09 -9.24 1.97
CA LEU A 138 -3.53 -10.32 2.79
C LEU A 138 -4.02 -10.22 4.24
N ARG A 139 -3.91 -9.04 4.84
CA ARG A 139 -4.37 -8.79 6.21
C ARG A 139 -5.85 -9.11 6.38
N ASN A 140 -6.70 -8.64 5.47
CA ASN A 140 -8.16 -8.88 5.54
C ASN A 140 -8.50 -10.36 5.36
N LEU A 141 -7.79 -11.06 4.47
CA LEU A 141 -7.96 -12.50 4.28
C LEU A 141 -7.58 -13.26 5.55
N VAL A 142 -6.43 -12.95 6.16
CA VAL A 142 -6.00 -13.62 7.41
C VAL A 142 -6.99 -13.36 8.53
N GLU A 143 -7.48 -12.12 8.71
CA GLU A 143 -8.51 -11.79 9.70
C GLU A 143 -9.78 -12.65 9.47
N HIS A 144 -10.25 -12.71 8.22
CA HIS A 144 -11.40 -13.52 7.85
C HIS A 144 -11.19 -15.02 8.19
N MET A 145 -10.03 -15.58 7.80
CA MET A 145 -9.73 -16.99 8.06
C MET A 145 -9.66 -17.31 9.57
N VAL A 146 -9.09 -16.42 10.37
CA VAL A 146 -9.00 -16.59 11.83
C VAL A 146 -10.39 -16.61 12.47
N VAL A 147 -11.27 -15.68 12.06
CA VAL A 147 -12.62 -15.55 12.62
C VAL A 147 -13.55 -16.67 12.15
N MET A 148 -13.47 -17.07 10.88
CA MET A 148 -14.38 -18.06 10.30
C MET A 148 -13.95 -19.51 10.54
N SER A 149 -12.72 -19.75 10.98
CA SER A 149 -12.26 -21.11 11.29
C SER A 149 -12.79 -21.59 12.63
N GLU A 150 -13.51 -22.71 12.66
CA GLU A 150 -13.96 -23.35 13.89
C GLU A 150 -12.85 -24.17 14.57
N SER A 151 -11.90 -24.70 13.77
CA SER A 151 -10.79 -25.51 14.28
C SER A 151 -9.56 -24.67 14.60
N SER A 152 -8.62 -25.23 15.40
CA SER A 152 -7.30 -24.61 15.65
C SER A 152 -6.46 -24.55 14.39
N VAL A 153 -6.63 -25.48 13.45
CA VAL A 153 -5.94 -25.48 12.15
C VAL A 153 -6.83 -24.87 11.09
N VAL A 154 -6.39 -23.74 10.55
CA VAL A 154 -7.04 -23.03 9.44
C VAL A 154 -6.78 -23.82 8.15
N LYS A 155 -7.87 -24.23 7.49
CA LYS A 155 -7.83 -25.03 6.27
C LYS A 155 -8.24 -24.23 5.05
N ILE A 156 -8.06 -24.81 3.87
CA ILE A 156 -8.31 -24.21 2.56
C ILE A 156 -9.78 -23.77 2.34
N ASN A 157 -10.73 -24.43 3.01
CA ASN A 157 -12.16 -24.12 2.88
C ASN A 157 -12.55 -22.74 3.44
N GLN A 158 -11.69 -22.08 4.21
CA GLN A 158 -11.87 -20.70 4.66
C GLN A 158 -11.32 -19.67 3.67
N ILE A 159 -10.66 -20.11 2.59
CA ILE A 159 -10.16 -19.22 1.54
C ILE A 159 -11.29 -18.97 0.53
N PRO A 160 -11.56 -17.71 0.14
CA PRO A 160 -12.56 -17.39 -0.89
C PRO A 160 -12.28 -18.13 -2.21
N THR A 161 -13.33 -18.67 -2.83
CA THR A 161 -13.23 -19.49 -4.05
C THR A 161 -12.52 -18.79 -5.20
N GLY A 162 -12.60 -17.45 -5.31
CA GLY A 162 -11.88 -16.67 -6.32
C GLY A 162 -10.35 -16.73 -6.20
N MET A 163 -9.82 -17.09 -5.03
CA MET A 163 -8.38 -17.31 -4.83
C MET A 163 -7.96 -18.76 -5.09
N LEU A 164 -8.89 -19.69 -5.06
CA LEU A 164 -8.66 -21.13 -5.29
C LEU A 164 -8.57 -21.50 -6.78
N GLN A 165 -9.01 -20.62 -7.68
CA GLN A 165 -9.03 -20.86 -9.13
C GLN A 165 -7.67 -20.67 -9.82
N LEU A 166 -6.63 -20.36 -9.08
CA LEU A 166 -5.26 -20.41 -9.58
C LEU A 166 -4.84 -21.88 -9.58
N GLU A 167 -4.88 -22.55 -10.73
CA GLU A 167 -4.32 -23.88 -10.90
C GLU A 167 -2.89 -23.92 -10.35
N PRO A 168 -2.54 -24.91 -9.50
CA PRO A 168 -1.15 -25.18 -9.21
C PRO A 168 -0.44 -25.47 -10.54
N PRO A 169 0.83 -25.09 -10.74
CA PRO A 169 1.58 -25.47 -11.92
C PRO A 169 1.48 -26.97 -12.04
N SER A 170 1.04 -27.45 -13.21
CA SER A 170 1.06 -28.87 -13.56
C SER A 170 2.46 -29.39 -13.28
N PRO A 171 2.64 -30.58 -12.67
CA PRO A 171 3.96 -31.17 -12.51
C PRO A 171 4.55 -31.26 -13.92
N GLU A 172 5.69 -30.60 -14.11
CA GLU A 172 6.43 -30.64 -15.37
C GLU A 172 6.53 -32.11 -15.80
N SER A 173 6.00 -32.40 -16.98
CA SER A 173 6.22 -33.67 -17.67
C SER A 173 7.73 -33.85 -17.79
N GLY A 174 8.26 -34.79 -17.01
CA GLY A 174 9.66 -35.16 -17.06
C GLY A 174 10.05 -35.50 -18.52
N PRO A 175 11.35 -35.37 -18.89
CA PRO A 175 11.78 -35.60 -20.25
C PRO A 175 11.44 -37.02 -20.68
N GLU A 176 10.66 -37.13 -21.76
CA GLU A 176 10.49 -38.40 -22.48
C GLU A 176 11.88 -38.94 -22.86
N CYS A 177 12.25 -40.07 -22.27
CA CYS A 177 13.37 -40.82 -22.73
C CYS A 177 13.11 -41.27 -24.18
N LEU A 178 13.76 -40.63 -25.13
CA LEU A 178 13.89 -41.12 -26.49
C LEU A 178 14.66 -42.44 -26.41
N ASN A 179 13.96 -43.55 -26.52
CA ASN A 179 14.60 -44.83 -26.87
C ASN A 179 14.93 -44.80 -28.37
N GLU A 180 16.19 -44.78 -28.66
CA GLU A 180 16.72 -45.13 -29.98
C GLU A 180 16.58 -46.65 -30.18
N GLU A 181 15.93 -47.04 -31.28
CA GLU A 181 16.21 -48.24 -32.08
C GLU A 181 16.37 -47.83 -33.55
#